data_d5e893b960db0b4140e000d6e5514848
#
_entry.id   d5e893b960db0b4140e000d6e5514848
#
_cell.length_a   1.000
_cell.length_b   1.000
_cell.length_c   1.000
_cell.angle_alpha   90.00
_cell.angle_beta   90.00
_cell.angle_gamma   90.00
#
_symmetry.space_group_name_H-M   'P 1'
#
loop_
_entity.id
_entity.type
_entity.pdbx_description
1 polymer ?
#
loop_
_entity_poly.entity_id
_entity_poly.type
_entity_poly.pdbx_seq_one_letter_code
_entity_poly.pdbx_strand_id
1 'polypeptide(L)'
;MVSKESRQEIRAKKHLRIRNRFSGTAERPRLAVFRSNNHMYCQIIDDTTGNTLIAASTLEKDVKAQCEKTNDVAAAKVLGAAIAKKALDKGIDTVVFDRGGFIYAGKIQALADAAREAGLNF
;
A
#
# COMPACT_ATOMS: atom_id res chain seq x y z
N MET A 1 -26.63 -26.69 -1.16
CA MET A 1 -25.33 -26.48 -1.82
C MET A 1 -24.75 -25.16 -1.37
N VAL A 2 -23.50 -25.15 -0.91
CA VAL A 2 -22.85 -23.94 -0.40
C VAL A 2 -22.14 -23.24 -1.57
N SER A 3 -22.45 -21.96 -1.77
CA SER A 3 -21.76 -21.15 -2.77
C SER A 3 -20.33 -20.89 -2.36
N LYS A 4 -19.42 -20.98 -3.32
CA LYS A 4 -18.04 -20.65 -3.11
C LYS A 4 -17.87 -19.13 -3.05
N GLU A 5 -17.20 -18.60 -2.03
CA GLU A 5 -16.96 -17.18 -1.91
C GLU A 5 -16.02 -16.70 -3.02
N SER A 6 -16.28 -15.50 -3.53
CA SER A 6 -15.41 -14.87 -4.52
C SER A 6 -14.08 -14.46 -3.87
N ARG A 7 -13.05 -14.27 -4.70
CA ARG A 7 -11.75 -13.77 -4.23
C ARG A 7 -11.88 -12.40 -3.55
N GLN A 8 -12.77 -11.56 -4.07
CA GLN A 8 -13.04 -10.24 -3.52
C GLN A 8 -13.66 -10.31 -2.12
N GLU A 9 -14.59 -11.22 -1.89
CA GLU A 9 -15.22 -11.44 -0.59
C GLU A 9 -14.22 -11.95 0.44
N ILE A 10 -13.37 -12.90 0.05
CA ILE A 10 -12.32 -13.46 0.92
C ILE A 10 -11.33 -12.35 1.30
N ARG A 11 -10.91 -11.53 0.35
CA ARG A 11 -10.01 -10.41 0.60
C ARG A 11 -10.63 -9.39 1.55
N ALA A 12 -11.90 -9.07 1.38
CA ALA A 12 -12.61 -8.14 2.25
C ALA A 12 -12.64 -8.63 3.69
N LYS A 13 -12.87 -9.92 3.91
CA LYS A 13 -12.84 -10.52 5.25
C LYS A 13 -11.45 -10.43 5.89
N LYS A 14 -10.39 -10.70 5.12
CA LYS A 14 -9.01 -10.60 5.60
C LYS A 14 -8.66 -9.15 5.93
N HIS A 15 -9.07 -8.21 5.10
CA HIS A 15 -8.83 -6.78 5.33
C HIS A 15 -9.53 -6.30 6.60
N LEU A 16 -10.79 -6.71 6.80
CA LEU A 16 -11.53 -6.38 8.03
C LEU A 16 -10.82 -6.90 9.28
N ARG A 17 -10.31 -8.11 9.23
CA ARG A 17 -9.53 -8.71 10.33
C ARG A 17 -8.28 -7.90 10.67
N ILE A 18 -7.56 -7.45 9.65
CA ILE A 18 -6.37 -6.60 9.80
C ILE A 18 -6.78 -5.26 10.44
N ARG A 19 -7.84 -4.63 9.95
CA ARG A 19 -8.34 -3.34 10.44
C ARG A 19 -8.84 -3.40 11.88
N ASN A 20 -9.30 -4.55 12.34
CA ASN A 20 -9.71 -4.73 13.74
C ASN A 20 -8.53 -4.80 14.71
N ARG A 21 -7.33 -5.09 14.22
CA ARG A 21 -6.12 -5.17 15.07
C ARG A 21 -5.43 -3.85 15.24
N PHE A 22 -5.43 -3.00 14.22
CA PHE A 22 -4.74 -1.72 14.26
C PHE A 22 -5.37 -0.70 13.32
N SER A 23 -5.12 0.55 13.64
CA SER A 23 -5.49 1.69 12.80
C SER A 23 -4.34 2.68 12.79
N GLY A 24 -4.31 3.55 11.77
CA GLY A 24 -3.30 4.59 11.67
C GLY A 24 -3.63 5.79 12.54
N THR A 25 -2.59 6.45 13.05
CA THR A 25 -2.69 7.69 13.79
C THR A 25 -1.86 8.78 13.09
N ALA A 26 -1.92 10.02 13.57
CA ALA A 26 -1.10 11.09 13.00
C ALA A 26 0.40 10.80 13.17
N GLU A 27 0.79 10.18 14.28
CA GLU A 27 2.19 9.83 14.58
C GLU A 27 2.65 8.60 13.84
N ARG A 28 1.75 7.66 13.63
CA ARG A 28 2.01 6.41 12.94
C ARG A 28 0.85 6.08 12.00
N PRO A 29 0.76 6.77 10.86
CA PRO A 29 -0.34 6.59 9.93
C PRO A 29 -0.29 5.23 9.24
N ARG A 30 -1.41 4.84 8.67
CA ARG A 30 -1.58 3.55 7.99
C ARG A 30 -1.18 3.67 6.52
N LEU A 31 -0.22 2.84 6.11
CA LEU A 31 0.13 2.67 4.69
C LEU A 31 -0.76 1.57 4.11
N ALA A 32 -1.78 1.96 3.36
CA ALA A 32 -2.72 1.04 2.73
C ALA A 32 -2.32 0.81 1.27
N VAL A 33 -2.39 -0.45 0.84
CA VAL A 33 -2.04 -0.88 -0.51
C VAL A 33 -3.25 -1.50 -1.18
N PHE A 34 -3.47 -1.15 -2.45
CA PHE A 34 -4.47 -1.77 -3.29
C PHE A 34 -3.86 -2.08 -4.65
N ARG A 35 -4.20 -3.23 -5.24
CA ARG A 35 -3.79 -3.57 -6.59
C ARG A 35 -4.98 -3.94 -7.45
N SER A 36 -4.92 -3.53 -8.72
CA SER A 36 -5.83 -3.99 -9.77
C SER A 36 -5.04 -4.81 -10.80
N ASN A 37 -5.70 -5.24 -11.86
CA ASN A 37 -5.04 -6.00 -12.92
C ASN A 37 -3.93 -5.21 -13.63
N ASN A 38 -4.06 -3.89 -13.70
CA ASN A 38 -3.16 -3.05 -14.50
C ASN A 38 -2.29 -2.11 -13.66
N HIS A 39 -2.70 -1.79 -12.44
CA HIS A 39 -2.04 -0.78 -11.62
C HIS A 39 -1.99 -1.14 -10.15
N MET A 40 -1.11 -0.45 -9.43
CA MET A 40 -1.04 -0.51 -7.98
C MET A 40 -1.23 0.89 -7.40
N TYR A 41 -1.80 0.95 -6.21
CA TYR A 41 -2.11 2.18 -5.50
C TYR A 41 -1.69 2.06 -4.06
N CYS A 42 -1.21 3.13 -3.46
CA CYS A 42 -0.98 3.18 -2.03
C CYS A 42 -1.31 4.56 -1.47
N GLN A 43 -1.73 4.56 -0.21
CA GLN A 43 -2.12 5.77 0.52
C GLN A 43 -1.58 5.69 1.93
N ILE A 44 -1.18 6.83 2.47
CA ILE A 44 -0.86 6.96 3.89
C ILE A 44 -2.00 7.74 4.53
N ILE A 45 -2.70 7.11 5.46
CA ILE A 45 -3.98 7.57 6.01
C ILE A 45 -3.88 7.75 7.51
N ASP A 46 -4.37 8.90 7.99
CA ASP A 46 -4.62 9.13 9.42
C ASP A 46 -6.07 8.73 9.71
N ASP A 47 -6.24 7.57 10.36
CA ASP A 47 -7.57 7.03 10.67
C ASP A 47 -8.30 7.80 11.76
N THR A 48 -7.60 8.62 12.56
CA THR A 48 -8.23 9.42 13.60
C THR A 48 -9.06 10.56 13.02
N THR A 49 -8.65 11.09 11.86
CA THR A 49 -9.37 12.14 11.13
C THR A 49 -10.02 11.65 9.84
N GLY A 50 -9.67 10.45 9.39
CA GLY A 50 -10.14 9.89 8.12
C GLY A 50 -9.51 10.54 6.89
N ASN A 51 -8.41 11.28 7.05
CA ASN A 51 -7.75 11.98 5.97
C ASN A 51 -6.62 11.16 5.36
N THR A 52 -6.54 11.18 4.02
CA THR A 52 -5.38 10.67 3.29
C THR A 52 -4.30 11.75 3.29
N LEU A 53 -3.17 11.46 3.93
CA LEU A 53 -2.07 12.40 4.03
C LEU A 53 -1.24 12.44 2.75
N ILE A 54 -0.99 11.26 2.17
CA ILE A 54 -0.17 11.09 0.98
C ILE A 54 -0.74 9.95 0.15
N ALA A 55 -0.68 10.07 -1.17
CA ALA A 55 -1.06 9.01 -2.09
C ALA A 55 -0.04 8.88 -3.22
N ALA A 56 0.12 7.67 -3.72
CA ALA A 56 0.93 7.39 -4.90
C ALA A 56 0.31 6.23 -5.68
N SER A 57 0.51 6.21 -6.98
CA SER A 57 0.05 5.12 -7.83
C SER A 57 0.93 4.97 -9.06
N THR A 58 0.83 3.82 -9.72
CA THR A 58 1.51 3.58 -10.99
C THR A 58 0.89 4.37 -12.15
N LEU A 59 -0.23 5.07 -11.91
CA LEU A 59 -0.83 6.01 -12.87
C LEU A 59 -0.09 7.33 -12.94
N GLU A 60 0.66 7.69 -11.90
CA GLU A 60 1.42 8.95 -11.87
C GLU A 60 2.52 8.94 -12.93
N LYS A 61 2.71 10.08 -13.58
CA LYS A 61 3.71 10.21 -14.67
C LYS A 61 5.11 9.84 -14.22
N ASP A 62 5.52 10.30 -13.06
CA ASP A 62 6.86 10.05 -12.52
C ASP A 62 7.11 8.57 -12.24
N VAL A 63 6.11 7.88 -11.70
CA VAL A 63 6.18 6.45 -11.42
C VAL A 63 6.13 5.66 -12.72
N LYS A 64 5.19 5.98 -13.59
CA LYS A 64 4.99 5.30 -14.87
C LYS A 64 6.22 5.41 -15.79
N ALA A 65 6.90 6.56 -15.77
CA ALA A 65 8.10 6.79 -16.58
C ALA A 65 9.27 5.88 -16.19
N GLN A 66 9.30 5.37 -14.95
CA GLN A 66 10.32 4.47 -14.45
C GLN A 66 9.98 2.99 -14.63
N CYS A 67 8.79 2.69 -15.19
CA CYS A 67 8.28 1.34 -15.32
C CYS A 67 8.05 0.99 -16.79
N GLU A 68 8.46 -0.20 -17.22
CA GLU A 68 8.05 -0.75 -18.51
C GLU A 68 6.60 -1.19 -18.47
N LYS A 69 6.20 -1.82 -17.35
CA LYS A 69 4.83 -2.26 -17.09
C LYS A 69 4.40 -1.71 -15.73
N THR A 70 3.11 -1.46 -15.57
CA THR A 70 2.54 -0.90 -14.35
C THR A 70 1.95 -1.94 -13.41
N ASN A 71 2.04 -3.22 -13.77
CA ASN A 71 1.39 -4.31 -13.04
C ASN A 71 2.34 -5.44 -12.62
N ASP A 72 3.65 -5.20 -12.60
CA ASP A 72 4.64 -6.21 -12.22
C ASP A 72 5.39 -5.86 -10.92
N VAL A 73 6.28 -6.76 -10.51
CA VAL A 73 7.09 -6.59 -9.29
C VAL A 73 8.01 -5.37 -9.39
N ALA A 74 8.56 -5.10 -10.57
CA ALA A 74 9.42 -3.95 -10.79
C ALA A 74 8.66 -2.63 -10.58
N ALA A 75 7.41 -2.55 -11.08
CA ALA A 75 6.55 -1.40 -10.84
C ALA A 75 6.21 -1.23 -9.36
N ALA A 76 5.98 -2.33 -8.64
CA ALA A 76 5.73 -2.29 -7.20
C ALA A 76 6.92 -1.71 -6.43
N LYS A 77 8.14 -2.05 -6.81
CA LYS A 77 9.36 -1.49 -6.20
C LYS A 77 9.47 0.01 -6.43
N VAL A 78 9.20 0.48 -7.65
CA VAL A 78 9.21 1.91 -7.98
C VAL A 78 8.16 2.64 -7.15
N LEU A 79 6.97 2.09 -7.05
CA LEU A 79 5.87 2.68 -6.26
C LEU A 79 6.22 2.75 -4.78
N GLY A 80 6.80 1.69 -4.21
CA GLY A 80 7.24 1.66 -2.81
C GLY A 80 8.25 2.75 -2.51
N ALA A 81 9.24 2.91 -3.36
CA ALA A 81 10.23 3.98 -3.23
C ALA A 81 9.58 5.37 -3.36
N ALA A 82 8.62 5.52 -4.27
CA ALA A 82 7.93 6.80 -4.49
C ALA A 82 7.10 7.21 -3.28
N ILE A 83 6.32 6.31 -2.69
CA ILE A 83 5.52 6.62 -1.51
C ILE A 83 6.40 6.93 -0.30
N ALA A 84 7.50 6.21 -0.14
CA ALA A 84 8.45 6.46 0.95
C ALA A 84 9.07 7.85 0.83
N LYS A 85 9.49 8.25 -0.36
CA LYS A 85 10.04 9.57 -0.61
C LYS A 85 9.03 10.68 -0.28
N LYS A 86 7.79 10.54 -0.73
CA LYS A 86 6.72 11.49 -0.43
C LYS A 86 6.47 11.59 1.07
N ALA A 87 6.48 10.46 1.77
CA ALA A 87 6.28 10.42 3.22
C ALA A 87 7.40 11.12 3.97
N LEU A 88 8.65 10.82 3.64
CA LEU A 88 9.81 11.44 4.27
C LEU A 88 9.86 12.94 4.02
N ASP A 89 9.49 13.40 2.83
CA ASP A 89 9.39 14.82 2.49
C ASP A 89 8.37 15.56 3.38
N LYS A 90 7.36 14.87 3.88
CA LYS A 90 6.37 15.41 4.80
C LYS A 90 6.69 15.14 6.28
N GLY A 91 7.84 14.55 6.58
CA GLY A 91 8.24 14.25 7.94
C GLY A 91 7.61 12.98 8.51
N ILE A 92 7.04 12.14 7.68
CA ILE A 92 6.46 10.84 8.10
C ILE A 92 7.50 9.76 7.85
N ASP A 93 8.00 9.14 8.91
CA ASP A 93 9.02 8.08 8.82
C ASP A 93 8.56 6.72 9.34
N THR A 94 7.49 6.69 10.11
CA THR A 94 6.94 5.47 10.71
C THR A 94 5.49 5.28 10.30
N VAL A 95 5.15 4.09 9.83
CA VAL A 95 3.79 3.76 9.38
C VAL A 95 3.40 2.37 9.88
N VAL A 96 2.10 2.10 9.86
CA VAL A 96 1.53 0.76 10.05
C VAL A 96 1.19 0.22 8.66
N PHE A 97 1.72 -0.94 8.30
CA PHE A 97 1.48 -1.51 6.97
C PHE A 97 0.15 -2.29 6.93
N ASP A 98 -0.74 -1.85 6.04
CA ASP A 98 -2.01 -2.52 5.75
C ASP A 98 -1.94 -3.11 4.35
N ARG A 99 -1.82 -4.43 4.26
CA ARG A 99 -1.74 -5.13 2.98
C ARG A 99 -3.09 -5.22 2.24
N GLY A 100 -4.17 -4.63 2.77
CA GLY A 100 -5.47 -4.56 2.09
C GLY A 100 -6.16 -5.91 1.89
N GLY A 101 -5.82 -6.91 2.73
CA GLY A 101 -6.35 -8.27 2.58
C GLY A 101 -5.64 -9.10 1.52
N PHE A 102 -4.66 -8.56 0.81
CA PHE A 102 -3.83 -9.31 -0.13
C PHE A 102 -2.82 -10.18 0.62
N ILE A 103 -2.33 -11.24 -0.04
CA ILE A 103 -1.26 -12.07 0.53
C ILE A 103 0.05 -11.27 0.51
N TYR A 104 0.82 -11.34 1.62
CA TYR A 104 2.12 -10.70 1.71
C TYR A 104 3.17 -11.49 0.92
N ALA A 105 3.12 -11.33 -0.39
CA ALA A 105 4.02 -11.99 -1.34
C ALA A 105 4.02 -11.23 -2.67
N GLY A 106 5.00 -11.49 -3.51
CA GLY A 106 5.08 -10.91 -4.85
C GLY A 106 5.09 -9.39 -4.86
N LYS A 107 4.13 -8.79 -5.53
CA LYS A 107 4.04 -7.32 -5.69
C LYS A 107 3.88 -6.58 -4.36
N ILE A 108 3.05 -7.10 -3.46
CA ILE A 108 2.80 -6.46 -2.16
C ILE A 108 4.08 -6.45 -1.32
N GLN A 109 4.77 -7.58 -1.27
CA GLN A 109 6.06 -7.69 -0.57
C GLN A 109 7.12 -6.79 -1.19
N ALA A 110 7.21 -6.76 -2.52
CA ALA A 110 8.17 -5.92 -3.23
C ALA A 110 7.97 -4.42 -2.94
N LEU A 111 6.71 -3.97 -2.90
CA LEU A 111 6.37 -2.60 -2.53
C LEU A 111 6.80 -2.28 -1.09
N ALA A 112 6.48 -3.18 -0.14
CA ALA A 112 6.84 -3.00 1.26
C ALA A 112 8.35 -2.96 1.46
N ASP A 113 9.09 -3.89 0.84
CA ASP A 113 10.56 -3.95 0.95
C ASP A 113 11.20 -2.70 0.36
N ALA A 114 10.73 -2.21 -0.79
CA ALA A 114 11.23 -0.99 -1.41
C ALA A 114 10.97 0.24 -0.54
N ALA A 115 9.80 0.33 0.09
CA ALA A 115 9.49 1.42 1.00
C ALA A 115 10.40 1.40 2.23
N ARG A 116 10.69 0.24 2.78
CA ARG A 116 11.63 0.07 3.90
C ARG A 116 13.06 0.48 3.51
N GLU A 117 13.54 0.05 2.35
CA GLU A 117 14.86 0.42 1.82
C GLU A 117 14.98 1.93 1.63
N ALA A 118 13.90 2.60 1.26
CA ALA A 118 13.87 4.05 1.06
C ALA A 118 13.76 4.83 2.37
N GLY A 119 13.59 4.17 3.52
CA GLY A 119 13.66 4.80 4.84
C GLY A 119 12.40 4.75 5.70
N LEU A 120 11.32 4.14 5.24
CA LEU A 120 10.13 3.97 6.08
C LEU A 120 10.32 2.85 7.10
N ASN A 121 9.83 3.07 8.31
CA ASN A 121 9.85 2.11 9.41
C ASN A 121 8.48 1.46 9.58
N PHE A 122 8.45 0.17 9.44
CA PHE A 122 7.24 -0.64 9.73
C PHE A 122 7.57 -2.13 9.75
#